data_91da0dc3c55a2c5ec20b25efb5020eb4
#
_entry.id   91da0dc3c55a2c5ec20b25efb5020eb4
#
_cell.length_a   1.000
_cell.length_b   1.000
_cell.length_c   1.000
_cell.angle_alpha   90.00
_cell.angle_beta   90.00
_cell.angle_gamma   90.00
#
_symmetry.space_group_name_H-M   'P 1'
#
loop_
_entity.id
_entity.type
_entity.pdbx_description
1 polymer ?
#
loop_
_entity_poly.entity_id
_entity_poly.type
_entity_poly.pdbx_seq_one_letter_code
_entity_poly.pdbx_strand_id
1 'polypeptide(L)'
;MSERIRVPVALLRRASEVLLNHLESVEGDAVLVEKDYYWTIAAEQLYDAYAEPSKFTMGQLSECLENLERVVEDPSMSTSFALVWLADLLRGAGQTVAR
;
A
#
# COMPACT_ATOMS: atom_id res chain seq x y z
N MET A 1 26.58 -2.49 9.39
CA MET A 1 25.91 -3.75 9.69
C MET A 1 24.45 -3.66 9.31
N SER A 2 24.00 -4.55 8.49
CA SER A 2 22.61 -4.52 8.06
C SER A 2 21.77 -5.39 9.00
N GLU A 3 20.65 -4.87 9.42
CA GLU A 3 19.67 -5.62 10.15
C GLU A 3 18.66 -6.19 9.14
N ARG A 4 18.36 -7.46 9.30
CA ARG A 4 17.38 -8.11 8.43
C ARG A 4 16.32 -8.78 9.28
N ILE A 5 15.09 -8.58 8.90
CA ILE A 5 13.98 -9.30 9.49
C ILE A 5 13.45 -10.29 8.45
N ARG A 6 12.89 -11.37 8.94
CA ARG A 6 12.28 -12.37 8.08
C ARG A 6 10.78 -12.10 8.03
N VAL A 7 10.26 -11.76 6.85
CA VAL A 7 8.84 -11.49 6.67
C VAL A 7 8.21 -12.67 5.91
N PRO A 8 7.49 -13.56 6.60
CA PRO A 8 6.88 -14.72 5.93
C PRO A 8 5.77 -14.28 4.98
N VAL A 9 5.86 -14.69 3.74
CA VAL A 9 4.84 -14.39 2.74
C VAL A 9 3.50 -15.01 3.14
N ALA A 10 3.53 -16.20 3.76
CA ALA A 10 2.32 -16.85 4.23
C ALA A 10 1.58 -16.02 5.28
N LEU A 11 2.33 -15.33 6.16
CA LEU A 11 1.73 -14.44 7.15
C LEU A 11 1.07 -13.24 6.48
N LEU A 12 1.77 -12.64 5.51
CA LEU A 12 1.21 -11.51 4.76
C LEU A 12 -0.08 -11.90 4.05
N ARG A 13 -0.09 -13.08 3.46
CA ARG A 13 -1.27 -13.58 2.76
C ARG A 13 -2.44 -13.79 3.71
N ARG A 14 -2.19 -14.43 4.85
CA ARG A 14 -3.24 -14.70 5.84
C ARG A 14 -3.74 -13.41 6.49
N ALA A 15 -2.85 -12.52 6.85
CA ALA A 15 -3.22 -11.24 7.45
C ALA A 15 -4.08 -10.42 6.48
N SER A 16 -3.67 -10.36 5.21
CA SER A 16 -4.43 -9.66 4.20
C SER A 16 -5.84 -10.25 4.04
N GLU A 17 -5.94 -11.57 3.99
CA GLU A 17 -7.22 -12.26 3.86
C GLU A 17 -8.14 -11.97 5.03
N VAL A 18 -7.63 -12.08 6.26
CA VAL A 18 -8.43 -11.82 7.47
C VAL A 18 -8.90 -10.37 7.51
N LEU A 19 -7.99 -9.43 7.25
CA LEU A 19 -8.30 -8.02 7.31
C LEU A 19 -9.25 -7.59 6.20
N LEU A 20 -9.05 -8.09 4.98
CA LEU A 20 -9.92 -7.74 3.86
C LEU A 20 -11.30 -8.34 4.01
N ASN A 21 -11.41 -9.56 4.54
CA ASN A 21 -12.71 -10.16 4.85
C ASN A 21 -13.46 -9.34 5.88
N HIS A 22 -12.77 -8.88 6.92
CA HIS A 22 -13.38 -8.02 7.92
C HIS A 22 -13.83 -6.68 7.32
N LEU A 23 -12.95 -6.08 6.51
CA LEU A 23 -13.26 -4.81 5.84
C LEU A 23 -14.51 -4.94 4.97
N GLU A 24 -14.60 -6.02 4.21
CA GLU A 24 -15.75 -6.29 3.36
C GLU A 24 -17.03 -6.45 4.18
N SER A 25 -16.95 -7.09 5.35
CA SER A 25 -18.11 -7.30 6.22
C SER A 25 -18.64 -5.99 6.80
N VAL A 26 -17.78 -4.98 6.95
CA VAL A 26 -18.15 -3.69 7.53
C VAL A 26 -18.54 -2.67 6.46
N GLU A 27 -17.78 -2.63 5.37
CA GLU A 27 -17.91 -1.57 4.35
C GLU A 27 -18.59 -2.04 3.06
N GLY A 28 -18.80 -3.35 2.90
CA GLY A 28 -19.34 -3.90 1.67
C GLY A 28 -18.23 -4.16 0.64
N ASP A 29 -18.56 -4.10 -0.64
CA ASP A 29 -17.64 -4.49 -1.71
C ASP A 29 -16.64 -3.42 -2.09
N ALA A 30 -16.73 -2.24 -1.50
CA ALA A 30 -15.79 -1.15 -1.81
C ALA A 30 -15.69 -0.18 -0.63
N VAL A 31 -14.54 0.47 -0.52
CA VAL A 31 -14.33 1.56 0.42
C VAL A 31 -14.22 2.85 -0.40
N LEU A 32 -15.03 3.84 -0.07
CA LEU A 32 -14.98 5.14 -0.74
C LEU A 32 -13.96 6.02 -0.05
N VAL A 33 -12.82 6.22 -0.71
CA VAL A 33 -11.74 7.07 -0.22
C VAL A 33 -11.91 8.45 -0.87
N GLU A 34 -12.19 9.45 -0.06
CA GLU A 34 -12.51 10.78 -0.56
C GLU A 34 -11.29 11.57 -1.04
N LYS A 35 -10.11 11.25 -0.53
CA LYS A 35 -8.89 11.98 -0.86
C LYS A 35 -8.02 11.14 -1.78
N ASP A 36 -7.77 11.67 -2.97
CA ASP A 36 -6.99 10.96 -3.99
C ASP A 36 -5.49 11.27 -3.90
N TYR A 37 -5.13 12.49 -3.53
CA TYR A 37 -3.73 12.91 -3.45
C TYR A 37 -3.19 12.77 -2.04
N TYR A 38 -1.92 12.38 -1.93
CA TYR A 38 -1.27 12.19 -0.63
C TYR A 38 0.23 12.46 -0.75
N TRP A 39 0.86 12.76 0.39
CA TRP A 39 2.29 12.94 0.44
C TRP A 39 3.00 11.60 0.54
N THR A 40 4.11 11.48 -0.17
CA THR A 40 4.94 10.29 -0.11
C THR A 40 6.40 10.69 -0.03
N ILE A 41 7.23 9.76 0.41
CA ILE A 41 8.67 9.94 0.60
C ILE A 41 9.35 8.91 -0.28
N ALA A 42 10.44 9.30 -0.95
CA ALA A 42 11.21 8.38 -1.78
C ALA A 42 11.70 7.20 -0.93
N ALA A 43 11.74 6.01 -1.53
CA ALA A 43 12.07 4.78 -0.80
C ALA A 43 13.43 4.86 -0.11
N GLU A 44 14.44 5.44 -0.76
CA GLU A 44 15.76 5.58 -0.17
C GLU A 44 15.76 6.48 1.07
N GLN A 45 14.84 7.42 1.17
CA GLN A 45 14.69 8.25 2.36
C GLN A 45 13.77 7.63 3.39
N LEU A 46 12.74 6.91 2.93
CA LEU A 46 11.80 6.27 3.82
C LEU A 46 12.47 5.24 4.73
N TYR A 47 13.43 4.49 4.19
CA TYR A 47 14.10 3.43 4.91
C TYR A 47 15.45 3.85 5.49
N ASP A 48 15.76 5.15 5.47
CA ASP A 48 16.92 5.71 6.14
C ASP A 48 16.48 6.36 7.44
N ALA A 49 16.47 5.57 8.51
CA ALA A 49 15.99 6.03 9.80
C ALA A 49 16.97 6.99 10.50
N TYR A 50 18.17 7.13 9.96
CA TYR A 50 19.21 7.99 10.56
C TYR A 50 19.24 9.39 9.98
N ALA A 51 18.42 9.66 8.99
CA ALA A 51 18.33 10.98 8.36
C ALA A 51 16.87 11.37 8.18
N GLU A 52 16.58 12.65 8.37
CA GLU A 52 15.24 13.15 8.12
C GLU A 52 15.00 13.25 6.60
N PRO A 53 13.79 12.91 6.14
CA PRO A 53 13.45 13.08 4.72
C PRO A 53 13.56 14.55 4.33
N SER A 54 14.24 14.82 3.22
CA SER A 54 14.45 16.18 2.74
C SER A 54 13.42 16.58 1.68
N LYS A 55 12.73 15.62 1.10
CA LYS A 55 11.78 15.88 0.01
C LYS A 55 10.53 15.04 0.16
N PHE A 56 9.41 15.67 -0.17
CA PHE A 56 8.13 14.97 -0.26
C PHE A 56 7.64 15.06 -1.70
N THR A 57 7.03 14.00 -2.19
CA THR A 57 6.39 13.98 -3.49
C THR A 57 4.90 13.70 -3.29
N MET A 58 4.13 14.00 -4.32
CA MET A 58 2.69 13.79 -4.27
C MET A 58 2.33 12.50 -5.01
N GLY A 59 1.62 11.61 -4.33
CA GLY A 59 1.07 10.42 -4.94
C GLY A 59 -0.41 10.59 -5.23
N GLN A 60 -0.95 9.69 -6.04
CA GLN A 60 -2.35 9.72 -6.44
C GLN A 60 -2.92 8.31 -6.35
N LEU A 61 -3.92 8.10 -5.50
CA LEU A 61 -4.50 6.78 -5.25
C LEU A 61 -5.20 6.20 -6.48
N SER A 62 -5.87 7.04 -7.26
CA SER A 62 -6.53 6.57 -8.49
C SER A 62 -5.52 6.01 -9.49
N GLU A 63 -4.32 6.57 -9.55
CA GLU A 63 -3.25 6.06 -10.38
C GLU A 63 -2.75 4.72 -9.85
N CYS A 64 -2.59 4.58 -8.54
CA CYS A 64 -2.24 3.30 -7.92
C CYS A 64 -3.28 2.23 -8.24
N LEU A 65 -4.55 2.60 -8.20
CA LEU A 65 -5.64 1.68 -8.48
C LEU A 65 -5.59 1.17 -9.94
N GLU A 66 -5.40 2.08 -10.90
CA GLU A 66 -5.27 1.70 -12.30
C GLU A 66 -4.09 0.78 -12.53
N ASN A 67 -2.95 1.11 -11.93
CA ASN A 67 -1.74 0.30 -12.06
C ASN A 67 -1.93 -1.09 -11.44
N LEU A 68 -2.61 -1.17 -10.32
CA LEU A 68 -2.87 -2.45 -9.67
C LEU A 68 -3.80 -3.32 -10.51
N GLU A 69 -4.80 -2.73 -11.15
CA GLU A 69 -5.69 -3.45 -12.06
C GLU A 69 -4.90 -4.06 -13.23
N ARG A 70 -3.92 -3.32 -13.75
CA ARG A 70 -3.05 -3.83 -14.83
C ARG A 70 -2.22 -5.02 -14.36
N VAL A 71 -1.72 -4.98 -13.12
CA VAL A 71 -0.92 -6.08 -12.56
C VAL A 71 -1.77 -7.34 -12.41
N VAL A 72 -3.02 -7.20 -12.03
CA VAL A 72 -3.92 -8.35 -11.92
C VAL A 72 -4.14 -8.99 -13.28
N GLU A 73 -4.24 -8.20 -14.34
CA GLU A 73 -4.41 -8.70 -15.71
C GLU A 73 -3.11 -9.26 -16.29
N ASP A 74 -1.97 -8.66 -15.93
CA ASP A 74 -0.66 -9.06 -16.45
C ASP A 74 0.33 -9.21 -15.30
N PRO A 75 0.41 -10.41 -14.69
CA PRO A 75 1.32 -10.65 -13.57
C PRO A 75 2.81 -10.55 -13.90
N SER A 76 3.17 -10.36 -15.18
CA SER A 76 4.58 -10.17 -15.55
C SER A 76 5.10 -8.76 -15.20
N MET A 77 4.22 -7.85 -14.80
CA MET A 77 4.63 -6.51 -14.39
C MET A 77 5.41 -6.53 -13.08
N SER A 78 6.13 -5.44 -12.82
CA SER A 78 7.03 -5.35 -11.67
C SER A 78 6.32 -5.60 -10.34
N THR A 79 6.77 -6.61 -9.62
CA THR A 79 6.23 -6.97 -8.31
C THR A 79 6.50 -5.89 -7.27
N SER A 80 7.70 -5.30 -7.29
CA SER A 80 8.08 -4.33 -6.26
C SER A 80 7.19 -3.08 -6.29
N PHE A 81 6.94 -2.53 -7.48
CA PHE A 81 6.04 -1.38 -7.61
C PHE A 81 4.60 -1.74 -7.29
N ALA A 82 4.17 -2.93 -7.67
CA ALA A 82 2.81 -3.38 -7.38
C ALA A 82 2.56 -3.48 -5.88
N LEU A 83 3.54 -3.94 -5.12
CA LEU A 83 3.43 -4.00 -3.66
C LEU A 83 3.30 -2.61 -3.04
N VAL A 84 4.02 -1.61 -3.58
CA VAL A 84 3.90 -0.24 -3.11
C VAL A 84 2.51 0.33 -3.43
N TRP A 85 2.01 0.12 -4.63
CA TRP A 85 0.66 0.58 -5.01
C TRP A 85 -0.40 -0.03 -4.11
N LEU A 86 -0.28 -1.33 -3.84
CA LEU A 86 -1.19 -2.02 -2.94
C LEU A 86 -1.12 -1.45 -1.52
N ALA A 87 0.09 -1.21 -1.02
CA ALA A 87 0.29 -0.66 0.31
C ALA A 87 -0.34 0.73 0.45
N ASP A 88 -0.19 1.58 -0.56
CA ASP A 88 -0.77 2.92 -0.55
C ASP A 88 -2.30 2.87 -0.55
N LEU A 89 -2.89 1.98 -1.34
CA LEU A 89 -4.34 1.79 -1.35
C LEU A 89 -4.85 1.25 -0.02
N LEU A 90 -4.15 0.29 0.57
CA LEU A 90 -4.50 -0.25 1.87
C LEU A 90 -4.44 0.81 2.96
N ARG A 91 -3.42 1.66 2.91
CA ARG A 91 -3.29 2.78 3.86
C ARG A 91 -4.44 3.76 3.70
N GLY A 92 -4.77 4.12 2.47
CA GLY A 92 -5.89 5.02 2.18
C GLY A 92 -7.22 4.47 2.68
N ALA A 93 -7.47 3.19 2.43
CA ALA A 93 -8.67 2.53 2.91
C ALA A 93 -8.69 2.48 4.45
N GLY A 94 -7.56 2.17 5.07
CA GLY A 94 -7.44 2.12 6.52
C GLY A 94 -7.72 3.47 7.18
N GLN A 95 -7.19 4.55 6.60
CA GLN A 95 -7.46 5.89 7.11
C GLN A 95 -8.94 6.25 6.99
N THR A 96 -9.59 5.83 5.92
CA THR A 96 -10.99 6.12 5.70
C THR A 96 -11.88 5.46 6.75
N VAL A 97 -11.59 4.22 7.13
CA VAL A 97 -12.40 3.48 8.11
C VAL A 97 -11.96 3.70 9.55
N ALA A 98 -10.86 4.39 9.79
CA ALA A 98 -10.36 4.72 11.13
C ALA A 98 -11.15 5.91 11.68
N ARG A 99 -12.12 5.63 12.55
CA ARG A 99 -12.99 6.66 13.11
C ARG A 99 -13.15 6.52 14.61
#